data_467da7f0b41477c167f3f704dd048556
#
_entry.id   467da7f0b41477c167f3f704dd048556
#
_cell.length_a   1.000
_cell.length_b   1.000
_cell.length_c   1.000
_cell.angle_alpha   90.00
_cell.angle_beta   90.00
_cell.angle_gamma   90.00
#
_symmetry.space_group_name_H-M   'P 1'
#
loop_
_entity.id
_entity.type
_entity.pdbx_description
1 polymer ?
#
loop_
_entity_poly.entity_id
_entity_poly.type
_entity_poly.pdbx_seq_one_letter_code
_entity_poly.pdbx_strand_id
1 'polypeptide(L)'
;MHKRAMNVVMTTVTGSCLAGILVAGVALASDDDAPEQKKTPTELSMMAAQKQATDAKAQQKAAQQAQQAQQEKAEAAKKAEEVKKKAEAAKKAAQPILTGKTTASYFWDDGSGINGDTGAPASGEPMQKGLFASPSWPLGTKVKVTYKGRSITGFVGDRGPGAPSSSGVMLDLDTYTFRYLLDGGKPDSDYDAGTGEGHLQGVKWEVLKWGTGAGKRGAPQPM
;
A
#
# COMPACT_ATOMS: atom_id res chain seq x y z
N MET A 1 -33.59 0.35 -12.26
CA MET A 1 -33.33 1.04 -10.99
C MET A 1 -33.03 0.00 -9.92
N HIS A 2 -31.77 -0.29 -9.61
CA HIS A 2 -31.37 -1.04 -8.41
C HIS A 2 -30.08 -0.42 -7.89
N LYS A 3 -30.22 0.36 -6.84
CA LYS A 3 -29.11 0.91 -6.06
C LYS A 3 -28.54 -0.21 -5.20
N ARG A 4 -27.31 -0.65 -5.46
CA ARG A 4 -26.55 -1.49 -4.53
C ARG A 4 -25.78 -0.58 -3.58
N ALA A 5 -26.18 -0.60 -2.33
CA ALA A 5 -25.49 0.02 -1.22
C ALA A 5 -24.18 -0.74 -0.97
N MET A 6 -23.06 0.00 -0.95
CA MET A 6 -21.78 -0.51 -0.45
C MET A 6 -21.80 -0.46 1.08
N ASN A 7 -21.78 -1.63 1.70
CA ASN A 7 -21.56 -1.75 3.14
C ASN A 7 -20.08 -1.47 3.44
N VAL A 8 -19.84 -0.33 4.06
CA VAL A 8 -18.57 -0.05 4.73
C VAL A 8 -18.62 -0.71 6.10
N VAL A 9 -17.87 -1.78 6.28
CA VAL A 9 -17.66 -2.39 7.59
C VAL A 9 -16.64 -1.53 8.33
N MET A 10 -17.16 -0.67 9.22
CA MET A 10 -16.34 0.00 10.24
C MET A 10 -16.12 -0.98 11.39
N THR A 11 -14.93 -1.54 11.47
CA THR A 11 -14.49 -2.27 12.66
C THR A 11 -14.01 -1.26 13.70
N THR A 12 -14.89 -0.90 14.60
CA THR A 12 -14.54 -0.15 15.81
C THR A 12 -13.95 -1.13 16.83
N VAL A 13 -12.64 -1.07 17.02
CA VAL A 13 -11.99 -1.74 18.14
C VAL A 13 -12.17 -0.85 19.37
N THR A 14 -13.21 -1.10 20.13
CA THR A 14 -13.39 -0.55 21.46
C THR A 14 -12.62 -1.43 22.45
N GLY A 15 -11.37 -1.05 22.73
CA GLY A 15 -10.60 -1.61 23.83
C GLY A 15 -11.03 -1.00 25.15
N SER A 16 -11.99 -1.61 25.83
CA SER A 16 -12.34 -1.27 27.21
C SER A 16 -11.41 -2.06 28.15
N CYS A 17 -10.39 -1.41 28.65
CA CYS A 17 -9.66 -1.90 29.83
C CYS A 17 -10.33 -1.33 31.08
N LEU A 18 -11.28 -2.05 31.61
CA LEU A 18 -11.77 -1.88 32.97
C LEU A 18 -10.80 -2.60 33.91
N ALA A 19 -9.90 -1.84 34.53
CA ALA A 19 -9.15 -2.30 35.68
C ALA A 19 -10.06 -2.23 36.90
N GLY A 20 -10.74 -3.33 37.19
CA GLY A 20 -11.48 -3.52 38.44
C GLY A 20 -10.52 -3.78 39.57
N ILE A 21 -10.39 -2.85 40.51
CA ILE A 21 -9.76 -3.09 41.80
C ILE A 21 -10.80 -3.79 42.66
N LEU A 22 -10.67 -5.11 42.79
CA LEU A 22 -11.39 -5.88 43.77
C LEU A 22 -10.68 -5.74 45.12
N VAL A 23 -11.18 -4.87 45.99
CA VAL A 23 -10.85 -4.88 47.40
C VAL A 23 -11.71 -5.98 48.07
N ALA A 24 -11.14 -7.15 48.23
CA ALA A 24 -11.76 -8.18 49.05
C ALA A 24 -11.56 -7.84 50.53
N GLY A 25 -12.57 -7.28 51.12
CA GLY A 25 -12.67 -7.17 52.59
C GLY A 25 -12.98 -8.54 53.15
N VAL A 26 -12.00 -9.16 53.83
CA VAL A 26 -12.22 -10.35 54.64
C VAL A 26 -12.61 -9.87 56.03
N ALA A 27 -13.89 -9.96 56.35
CA ALA A 27 -14.36 -9.89 57.72
C ALA A 27 -14.16 -11.28 58.36
N LEU A 28 -13.15 -11.40 59.19
CA LEU A 28 -13.02 -12.54 60.11
C LEU A 28 -13.60 -12.14 61.46
N ALA A 29 -14.80 -12.63 61.73
CA ALA A 29 -15.26 -12.75 63.08
C ALA A 29 -14.63 -14.02 63.68
N SER A 30 -13.87 -13.87 64.75
CA SER A 30 -13.48 -14.97 65.61
C SER A 30 -13.38 -14.43 67.00
N ASP A 31 -14.35 -14.78 67.79
CA ASP A 31 -14.21 -14.87 69.22
C ASP A 31 -13.15 -15.93 69.52
N ASP A 32 -12.13 -15.56 70.27
CA ASP A 32 -11.59 -16.41 71.36
C ASP A 32 -10.51 -15.64 72.16
N ASP A 33 -10.68 -15.70 73.41
CA ASP A 33 -9.86 -15.23 74.47
C ASP A 33 -8.38 -15.73 74.39
N ALA A 34 -7.44 -14.81 74.17
CA ALA A 34 -6.03 -15.04 74.45
C ALA A 34 -5.41 -13.73 74.97
N PRO A 35 -4.49 -13.78 75.98
CA PRO A 35 -4.03 -12.61 76.67
C PRO A 35 -3.28 -11.63 75.73
N GLU A 36 -3.63 -10.37 75.87
CA GLU A 36 -2.95 -9.24 75.16
C GLU A 36 -1.48 -9.19 75.57
N GLN A 37 -0.60 -9.66 74.70
CA GLN A 37 0.81 -9.32 74.81
C GLN A 37 0.98 -7.87 74.38
N LYS A 38 1.17 -6.96 75.29
CA LYS A 38 1.53 -5.55 75.04
C LYS A 38 2.84 -5.51 74.25
N LYS A 39 2.73 -5.24 72.97
CA LYS A 39 3.88 -5.02 72.05
C LYS A 39 4.72 -3.86 72.61
N THR A 40 6.01 -4.03 72.68
CA THR A 40 6.94 -3.00 73.14
C THR A 40 6.96 -1.81 72.21
N PRO A 41 7.24 -0.58 72.71
CA PRO A 41 7.29 0.62 71.76
C PRO A 41 8.26 0.47 70.61
N THR A 42 9.27 -0.38 70.73
CA THR A 42 10.27 -0.67 69.70
C THR A 42 9.69 -1.51 68.60
N GLU A 43 8.83 -2.50 68.84
CA GLU A 43 8.19 -3.33 67.83
C GLU A 43 7.15 -2.55 67.04
N LEU A 44 6.43 -1.64 67.68
CA LEU A 44 5.46 -0.76 67.02
C LEU A 44 6.16 0.21 66.03
N SER A 45 7.35 0.72 66.43
CA SER A 45 8.17 1.60 65.60
C SER A 45 8.74 0.86 64.35
N MET A 46 9.19 -0.37 64.53
CA MET A 46 9.70 -1.20 63.42
C MET A 46 8.60 -1.57 62.43
N MET A 47 7.40 -1.91 62.91
CA MET A 47 6.27 -2.20 62.03
C MET A 47 5.80 -0.96 61.24
N ALA A 48 5.82 0.22 61.87
CA ALA A 48 5.50 1.48 61.19
C ALA A 48 6.52 1.83 60.09
N ALA A 49 7.81 1.67 60.35
CA ALA A 49 8.88 1.89 59.39
C ALA A 49 8.81 0.89 58.19
N GLN A 50 8.48 -0.36 58.47
CA GLN A 50 8.33 -1.40 57.46
C GLN A 50 7.11 -1.14 56.55
N LYS A 51 6.01 -0.65 57.14
CA LYS A 51 4.82 -0.26 56.35
C LYS A 51 5.09 0.95 55.46
N GLN A 52 5.80 1.97 55.96
CA GLN A 52 6.20 3.12 55.16
C GLN A 52 7.12 2.76 53.98
N ALA A 53 8.05 1.81 54.20
CA ALA A 53 8.93 1.33 53.12
C ALA A 53 8.19 0.52 52.04
N THR A 54 7.17 -0.25 52.43
CA THR A 54 6.33 -0.99 51.46
C THR A 54 5.43 -0.07 50.66
N ASP A 55 4.83 0.93 51.30
CA ASP A 55 3.97 1.92 50.63
C ASP A 55 4.77 2.80 49.67
N ALA A 56 5.98 3.21 50.03
CA ALA A 56 6.87 3.97 49.16
C ALA A 56 7.30 3.16 47.90
N LYS A 57 7.60 1.87 48.08
CA LYS A 57 7.91 0.96 46.96
C LYS A 57 6.70 0.74 46.01
N ALA A 58 5.50 0.62 46.59
CA ALA A 58 4.26 0.48 45.79
C ALA A 58 3.97 1.74 44.98
N GLN A 59 4.14 2.92 45.58
CA GLN A 59 3.98 4.20 44.89
C GLN A 59 5.00 4.40 43.77
N GLN A 60 6.28 4.06 44.00
CA GLN A 60 7.29 4.12 42.94
C GLN A 60 6.97 3.19 41.77
N LYS A 61 6.53 1.97 42.05
CA LYS A 61 6.14 1.01 40.98
C LYS A 61 4.94 1.49 40.20
N ALA A 62 3.93 2.07 40.86
CA ALA A 62 2.77 2.64 40.21
C ALA A 62 3.13 3.85 39.32
N ALA A 63 4.04 4.71 39.78
CA ALA A 63 4.53 5.85 39.01
C ALA A 63 5.30 5.40 37.74
N GLN A 64 6.16 4.39 37.84
CA GLN A 64 6.88 3.82 36.72
C GLN A 64 5.95 3.18 35.69
N GLN A 65 4.94 2.43 36.14
CA GLN A 65 3.94 1.84 35.23
C GLN A 65 3.11 2.91 34.53
N ALA A 66 2.75 3.99 35.21
CA ALA A 66 2.03 5.11 34.60
C ALA A 66 2.87 5.83 33.51
N GLN A 67 4.18 6.00 33.79
CA GLN A 67 5.10 6.58 32.80
C GLN A 67 5.30 5.68 31.58
N GLN A 68 5.46 4.38 31.78
CA GLN A 68 5.56 3.42 30.67
C GLN A 68 4.30 3.40 29.82
N ALA A 69 3.11 3.38 30.43
CA ALA A 69 1.85 3.41 29.71
C ALA A 69 1.63 4.71 28.90
N GLN A 70 2.16 5.84 29.40
CA GLN A 70 2.13 7.11 28.68
C GLN A 70 3.10 7.11 27.48
N GLN A 71 4.29 6.52 27.65
CA GLN A 71 5.27 6.40 26.57
C GLN A 71 4.76 5.47 25.46
N GLU A 72 4.20 4.32 25.80
CA GLU A 72 3.59 3.40 24.84
C GLU A 72 2.44 4.05 24.05
N LYS A 73 1.58 4.80 24.73
CA LYS A 73 0.50 5.55 24.06
C LYS A 73 1.04 6.62 23.11
N ALA A 74 2.09 7.33 23.51
CA ALA A 74 2.72 8.35 22.66
C ALA A 74 3.41 7.75 21.44
N GLU A 75 4.05 6.59 21.59
CA GLU A 75 4.69 5.88 20.49
C GLU A 75 3.66 5.26 19.53
N ALA A 76 2.59 4.68 20.06
CA ALA A 76 1.48 4.16 19.27
C ALA A 76 0.78 5.28 18.45
N ALA A 77 0.60 6.46 19.06
CA ALA A 77 0.04 7.61 18.38
C ALA A 77 0.93 8.11 17.22
N LYS A 78 2.25 8.18 17.43
CA LYS A 78 3.22 8.54 16.40
C LYS A 78 3.23 7.55 15.24
N LYS A 79 3.23 6.25 15.54
CA LYS A 79 3.13 5.19 14.51
C LYS A 79 1.82 5.27 13.72
N ALA A 80 0.71 5.53 14.38
CA ALA A 80 -0.58 5.68 13.72
C ALA A 80 -0.64 6.90 12.79
N GLU A 81 -0.01 8.01 13.18
CA GLU A 81 0.08 9.21 12.34
C GLU A 81 1.00 9.00 11.13
N GLU A 82 2.12 8.31 11.30
CA GLU A 82 3.02 7.95 10.21
C GLU A 82 2.35 7.01 9.19
N VAL A 83 1.60 6.02 9.67
CA VAL A 83 0.81 5.14 8.81
C VAL A 83 -0.26 5.92 8.04
N LYS A 84 -0.95 6.86 8.69
CA LYS A 84 -1.92 7.73 8.01
C LYS A 84 -1.26 8.60 6.94
N LYS A 85 -0.14 9.24 7.24
CA LYS A 85 0.62 10.05 6.27
C LYS A 85 1.10 9.22 5.08
N LYS A 86 1.61 8.01 5.33
CA LYS A 86 2.00 7.08 4.26
C LYS A 86 0.81 6.64 3.40
N ALA A 87 -0.33 6.34 4.02
CA ALA A 87 -1.55 5.96 3.30
C ALA A 87 -2.12 7.11 2.46
N GLU A 88 -2.08 8.34 2.96
CA GLU A 88 -2.53 9.53 2.24
C GLU A 88 -1.57 9.90 1.09
N ALA A 89 -0.27 9.81 1.31
CA ALA A 89 0.74 9.98 0.27
C ALA A 89 0.61 8.91 -0.83
N ALA A 90 0.35 7.65 -0.46
CA ALA A 90 0.11 6.57 -1.40
C ALA A 90 -1.19 6.80 -2.21
N LYS A 91 -2.26 7.29 -1.59
CA LYS A 91 -3.50 7.67 -2.29
C LYS A 91 -3.28 8.82 -3.27
N LYS A 92 -2.52 9.84 -2.87
CA LYS A 92 -2.18 10.98 -3.73
C LYS A 92 -1.28 10.57 -4.90
N ALA A 93 -0.32 9.66 -4.66
CA ALA A 93 0.54 9.10 -5.70
C ALA A 93 -0.19 8.15 -6.66
N ALA A 94 -1.33 7.60 -6.25
CA ALA A 94 -2.18 6.73 -7.07
C ALA A 94 -3.20 7.48 -7.93
N GLN A 95 -3.35 8.80 -7.77
CA GLN A 95 -4.21 9.59 -8.65
C GLN A 95 -3.50 9.84 -9.98
N PRO A 96 -4.16 9.53 -11.11
CA PRO A 96 -3.55 9.75 -12.41
C PRO A 96 -3.39 11.26 -12.68
N ILE A 97 -2.23 11.61 -13.23
CA ILE A 97 -1.91 12.99 -13.68
C ILE A 97 -2.72 13.35 -14.92
N LEU A 98 -2.93 12.36 -15.79
CA LEU A 98 -3.65 12.50 -17.05
C LEU A 98 -4.29 11.16 -17.40
N THR A 99 -5.46 11.20 -18.03
CA THR A 99 -6.18 10.00 -18.45
C THR A 99 -6.75 10.16 -19.83
N GLY A 100 -6.95 9.05 -20.53
CA GLY A 100 -7.60 9.03 -21.83
C GLY A 100 -7.87 7.62 -22.31
N LYS A 101 -8.21 7.52 -23.59
CA LYS A 101 -8.42 6.25 -24.29
C LYS A 101 -7.68 6.27 -25.62
N THR A 102 -7.25 5.11 -26.06
CA THR A 102 -6.63 4.92 -27.37
C THR A 102 -6.87 3.52 -27.88
N THR A 103 -6.56 3.29 -29.15
CA THR A 103 -6.28 1.96 -29.66
C THR A 103 -4.84 1.60 -29.30
N ALA A 104 -4.60 0.38 -28.89
CA ALA A 104 -3.27 -0.17 -28.63
C ALA A 104 -3.01 -1.38 -29.52
N SER A 105 -1.81 -1.50 -30.04
CA SER A 105 -1.24 -2.68 -30.69
C SER A 105 -0.29 -3.40 -29.72
N TYR A 106 0.48 -4.35 -30.22
CA TYR A 106 1.53 -4.99 -29.43
C TYR A 106 2.81 -5.15 -30.24
N PHE A 107 3.90 -5.31 -29.51
CA PHE A 107 5.24 -5.43 -30.07
C PHE A 107 6.16 -6.24 -29.16
N TRP A 108 7.29 -6.66 -29.70
CA TRP A 108 8.39 -7.21 -28.94
C TRP A 108 9.70 -6.94 -29.69
N ASP A 109 10.47 -5.95 -29.20
CA ASP A 109 11.70 -5.47 -29.81
C ASP A 109 12.89 -5.89 -28.96
N ASP A 110 13.62 -6.91 -29.41
CA ASP A 110 14.80 -7.47 -28.73
C ASP A 110 16.03 -7.62 -29.65
N GLY A 111 15.93 -7.11 -30.88
CA GLY A 111 16.98 -7.19 -31.87
C GLY A 111 16.95 -8.47 -32.70
N SER A 112 15.91 -9.30 -32.57
CA SER A 112 15.76 -10.54 -33.38
C SER A 112 15.39 -10.31 -34.84
N GLY A 113 14.86 -9.13 -35.16
CA GLY A 113 14.31 -8.80 -36.48
C GLY A 113 12.95 -9.46 -36.78
N ILE A 114 12.30 -10.09 -35.79
CA ILE A 114 11.01 -10.76 -35.96
C ILE A 114 9.87 -9.74 -35.87
N ASN A 115 8.86 -9.87 -36.73
CA ASN A 115 7.64 -9.01 -36.73
C ASN A 115 7.89 -7.49 -36.78
N GLY A 116 8.96 -7.07 -37.47
CA GLY A 116 9.28 -5.65 -37.64
C GLY A 116 10.11 -5.06 -36.50
N ASP A 117 10.64 -5.91 -35.63
CA ASP A 117 11.64 -5.52 -34.64
C ASP A 117 12.81 -4.80 -35.28
N THR A 118 13.12 -3.60 -34.82
CA THR A 118 14.18 -2.73 -35.35
C THR A 118 15.38 -2.64 -34.41
N GLY A 119 15.34 -3.32 -33.28
CA GLY A 119 16.41 -3.35 -32.29
C GLY A 119 15.92 -3.24 -30.83
N ALA A 120 16.84 -2.98 -29.93
CA ALA A 120 16.51 -2.85 -28.51
C ALA A 120 15.63 -1.61 -28.24
N PRO A 121 14.78 -1.65 -27.23
CA PRO A 121 13.94 -0.52 -26.84
C PRO A 121 14.74 0.78 -26.61
N ALA A 122 14.17 1.92 -26.99
CA ALA A 122 14.82 3.23 -26.96
C ALA A 122 15.27 3.69 -25.56
N SER A 123 14.74 3.10 -24.50
CA SER A 123 15.19 3.34 -23.11
C SER A 123 16.51 2.65 -22.77
N GLY A 124 16.95 1.68 -23.57
CA GLY A 124 18.06 0.80 -23.26
C GLY A 124 17.72 -0.34 -22.28
N GLU A 125 16.51 -0.39 -21.76
CA GLU A 125 16.03 -1.50 -20.94
C GLU A 125 15.68 -2.70 -21.83
N PRO A 126 16.01 -3.93 -21.42
CA PRO A 126 15.62 -5.10 -22.18
C PRO A 126 14.09 -5.23 -22.23
N MET A 127 13.59 -5.81 -23.33
CA MET A 127 12.17 -6.05 -23.50
C MET A 127 11.60 -6.91 -22.37
N GLN A 128 10.48 -6.51 -21.82
CA GLN A 128 9.87 -7.15 -20.66
C GLN A 128 8.38 -6.82 -20.54
N LYS A 129 7.65 -7.64 -19.79
CA LYS A 129 6.25 -7.36 -19.48
C LYS A 129 6.10 -6.02 -18.76
N GLY A 130 5.21 -5.17 -19.27
CA GLY A 130 4.98 -3.81 -18.77
C GLY A 130 5.87 -2.75 -19.41
N LEU A 131 6.70 -3.10 -20.38
CA LEU A 131 7.38 -2.13 -21.24
C LEU A 131 6.47 -1.79 -22.41
N PHE A 132 6.08 -0.53 -22.54
CA PHE A 132 5.21 -0.02 -23.57
C PHE A 132 5.97 0.90 -24.50
N ALA A 133 5.53 1.00 -25.75
CA ALA A 133 5.97 2.04 -26.66
C ALA A 133 4.91 3.15 -26.77
N SER A 134 5.37 4.38 -26.86
CA SER A 134 4.54 5.55 -27.13
C SER A 134 5.22 6.47 -28.13
N PRO A 135 4.47 7.00 -29.12
CA PRO A 135 5.07 7.86 -30.14
C PRO A 135 5.62 9.16 -29.56
N SER A 136 5.07 9.68 -28.47
CA SER A 136 5.42 11.00 -27.99
C SER A 136 5.80 11.12 -26.53
N TRP A 137 5.35 10.21 -25.65
CA TRP A 137 5.55 10.37 -24.23
C TRP A 137 7.02 10.22 -23.80
N PRO A 138 7.44 10.91 -22.70
CA PRO A 138 8.79 10.77 -22.20
C PRO A 138 9.11 9.32 -21.81
N LEU A 139 10.28 8.82 -22.16
CA LEU A 139 10.77 7.52 -21.71
C LEU A 139 10.81 7.49 -20.17
N GLY A 140 10.42 6.37 -19.58
CA GLY A 140 10.26 6.20 -18.13
C GLY A 140 8.91 6.68 -17.58
N THR A 141 7.97 7.15 -18.44
CA THR A 141 6.62 7.52 -18.01
C THR A 141 5.89 6.29 -17.48
N LYS A 142 5.42 6.34 -16.22
CA LYS A 142 4.59 5.27 -15.64
C LYS A 142 3.15 5.41 -16.07
N VAL A 143 2.61 4.35 -16.66
CA VAL A 143 1.27 4.29 -17.21
C VAL A 143 0.56 3.05 -16.70
N LYS A 144 -0.70 3.23 -16.26
CA LYS A 144 -1.61 2.12 -16.04
C LYS A 144 -2.53 2.02 -17.28
N VAL A 145 -2.58 0.87 -17.87
CA VAL A 145 -3.49 0.55 -18.97
C VAL A 145 -4.59 -0.38 -18.51
N THR A 146 -5.82 -0.16 -18.98
CA THR A 146 -6.99 -0.94 -18.58
C THR A 146 -7.85 -1.26 -19.81
N TYR A 147 -8.24 -2.53 -19.95
CA TYR A 147 -9.13 -3.01 -20.99
C TYR A 147 -10.02 -4.13 -20.45
N LYS A 148 -11.32 -4.08 -20.74
CA LYS A 148 -12.32 -5.07 -20.29
C LYS A 148 -12.19 -5.45 -18.80
N GLY A 149 -11.91 -4.47 -17.93
CA GLY A 149 -11.78 -4.68 -16.47
C GLY A 149 -10.42 -5.21 -15.99
N ARG A 150 -9.50 -5.58 -16.88
CA ARG A 150 -8.13 -5.97 -16.53
C ARG A 150 -7.20 -4.76 -16.64
N SER A 151 -6.20 -4.69 -15.80
CA SER A 151 -5.24 -3.58 -15.82
C SER A 151 -3.83 -4.04 -15.51
N ILE A 152 -2.87 -3.38 -16.15
CA ILE A 152 -1.44 -3.51 -15.90
C ILE A 152 -0.85 -2.12 -15.72
N THR A 153 0.08 -1.98 -14.80
CA THR A 153 0.92 -0.79 -14.68
C THR A 153 2.29 -1.11 -15.23
N GLY A 154 2.73 -0.31 -16.18
CA GLY A 154 4.01 -0.43 -16.84
C GLY A 154 4.67 0.94 -17.02
N PHE A 155 5.59 1.01 -17.94
CA PHE A 155 6.32 2.24 -18.27
C PHE A 155 6.58 2.34 -19.78
N VAL A 156 6.70 3.55 -20.26
CA VAL A 156 7.12 3.82 -21.63
C VAL A 156 8.61 3.60 -21.75
N GLY A 157 8.99 2.51 -22.38
CA GLY A 157 10.38 2.12 -22.59
C GLY A 157 10.83 2.29 -24.04
N ASP A 158 9.86 2.50 -24.96
CA ASP A 158 10.18 2.55 -26.37
C ASP A 158 9.39 3.61 -27.15
N ARG A 159 9.75 3.77 -28.44
CA ARG A 159 9.14 4.64 -29.43
C ARG A 159 8.29 3.81 -30.39
N GLY A 160 7.06 4.17 -30.51
CA GLY A 160 6.06 3.50 -31.36
C GLY A 160 4.65 3.72 -30.85
N PRO A 161 3.66 3.27 -31.60
CA PRO A 161 3.78 2.80 -32.96
C PRO A 161 4.18 3.92 -33.92
N GLY A 162 4.88 3.55 -35.01
CA GLY A 162 5.23 4.48 -36.09
C GLY A 162 4.01 4.94 -36.88
N ALA A 163 3.92 4.58 -38.19
CA ALA A 163 2.81 4.95 -39.04
C ALA A 163 1.39 4.70 -38.49
N PRO A 164 1.12 3.60 -37.72
CA PRO A 164 -0.20 3.38 -37.13
C PRO A 164 -0.63 4.49 -36.15
N SER A 165 0.28 5.29 -35.59
CA SER A 165 -0.05 6.39 -34.69
C SER A 165 -0.93 7.45 -35.38
N SER A 166 -0.73 7.72 -36.66
CA SER A 166 -1.55 8.66 -37.41
C SER A 166 -3.01 8.20 -37.58
N SER A 167 -3.28 6.89 -37.39
CA SER A 167 -4.62 6.29 -37.39
C SER A 167 -5.19 6.09 -35.97
N GLY A 168 -4.59 6.71 -34.95
CA GLY A 168 -5.09 6.69 -33.58
C GLY A 168 -4.58 5.54 -32.70
N VAL A 169 -3.61 4.75 -33.18
CA VAL A 169 -2.91 3.75 -32.36
C VAL A 169 -1.78 4.49 -31.63
N MET A 170 -1.97 4.78 -30.34
CA MET A 170 -1.07 5.64 -29.57
C MET A 170 -0.26 4.90 -28.51
N LEU A 171 -0.39 3.59 -28.43
CA LEU A 171 0.39 2.73 -27.55
C LEU A 171 0.65 1.39 -28.24
N ASP A 172 1.86 0.90 -28.13
CA ASP A 172 2.16 -0.50 -28.30
C ASP A 172 2.43 -1.12 -26.93
N LEU A 173 1.76 -2.20 -26.66
CA LEU A 173 1.92 -2.96 -25.41
C LEU A 173 2.89 -4.12 -25.67
N ASP A 174 3.67 -4.50 -24.70
CA ASP A 174 4.35 -5.79 -24.80
C ASP A 174 3.34 -6.93 -25.01
N THR A 175 3.73 -7.95 -25.72
CA THR A 175 2.88 -9.08 -26.11
C THR A 175 2.16 -9.73 -24.93
N TYR A 176 2.82 -9.84 -23.76
CA TYR A 176 2.24 -10.43 -22.55
C TYR A 176 1.15 -9.55 -21.94
N THR A 177 1.37 -8.23 -21.91
CA THR A 177 0.38 -7.26 -21.44
C THR A 177 -0.83 -7.23 -22.37
N PHE A 178 -0.59 -7.21 -23.67
CA PHE A 178 -1.67 -7.23 -24.67
C PHE A 178 -2.57 -8.45 -24.48
N ARG A 179 -1.99 -9.66 -24.45
CA ARG A 179 -2.74 -10.90 -24.27
C ARG A 179 -3.48 -10.94 -22.95
N TYR A 180 -2.83 -10.55 -21.85
CA TYR A 180 -3.48 -10.48 -20.55
C TYR A 180 -4.68 -9.52 -20.53
N LEU A 181 -4.57 -8.35 -21.14
CA LEU A 181 -5.66 -7.39 -21.19
C LEU A 181 -6.83 -7.90 -22.05
N LEU A 182 -6.55 -8.57 -23.16
CA LEU A 182 -7.56 -9.09 -24.05
C LEU A 182 -8.47 -10.12 -23.37
N ASP A 183 -7.90 -11.15 -22.75
CA ASP A 183 -8.64 -12.30 -22.23
C ASP A 183 -8.14 -12.86 -20.90
N GLY A 184 -7.03 -12.35 -20.35
CA GLY A 184 -6.38 -12.86 -19.13
C GLY A 184 -5.39 -14.00 -19.38
N GLY A 185 -5.17 -14.37 -20.64
CA GLY A 185 -4.28 -15.45 -21.07
C GLY A 185 -2.81 -15.07 -21.09
N LYS A 186 -2.01 -16.01 -21.61
CA LYS A 186 -0.60 -15.81 -21.91
C LYS A 186 -0.39 -15.94 -23.42
N PRO A 187 0.56 -15.20 -24.01
CA PRO A 187 0.87 -15.33 -25.43
C PRO A 187 1.54 -16.67 -25.74
N ASP A 188 1.50 -17.05 -26.99
CA ASP A 188 2.12 -18.29 -27.49
C ASP A 188 3.65 -18.14 -27.58
N SER A 189 4.12 -16.92 -27.87
CA SER A 189 5.54 -16.54 -27.89
C SER A 189 5.70 -15.06 -27.53
N ASP A 190 6.92 -14.61 -27.44
CA ASP A 190 7.24 -13.18 -27.25
C ASP A 190 6.71 -12.32 -28.42
N TYR A 191 6.63 -12.89 -29.60
CA TYR A 191 6.29 -12.16 -30.85
C TYR A 191 4.83 -12.36 -31.31
N ASP A 192 4.08 -13.29 -30.70
CA ASP A 192 2.69 -13.57 -31.11
C ASP A 192 1.78 -13.71 -29.90
N ALA A 193 0.79 -12.86 -29.83
CA ALA A 193 -0.24 -12.90 -28.79
C ALA A 193 -1.14 -14.15 -28.89
N GLY A 194 -1.10 -14.91 -29.98
CA GLY A 194 -1.80 -16.18 -30.14
C GLY A 194 -3.33 -16.05 -30.27
N THR A 195 -3.85 -14.91 -30.75
CA THR A 195 -5.31 -14.65 -30.78
C THR A 195 -5.85 -14.19 -32.13
N GLY A 196 -4.99 -13.87 -33.08
CA GLY A 196 -5.36 -13.22 -34.34
C GLY A 196 -5.79 -11.76 -34.20
N GLU A 197 -5.88 -11.24 -33.00
CA GLU A 197 -6.19 -9.82 -32.72
C GLU A 197 -4.89 -9.01 -32.70
N GLY A 198 -4.79 -8.00 -33.57
CA GLY A 198 -3.64 -7.08 -33.61
C GLY A 198 -3.86 -5.78 -32.85
N HIS A 199 -5.10 -5.47 -32.45
CA HIS A 199 -5.44 -4.19 -31.86
C HIS A 199 -6.48 -4.32 -30.74
N LEU A 200 -6.31 -3.55 -29.66
CA LEU A 200 -7.31 -3.36 -28.59
C LEU A 200 -7.88 -1.95 -28.71
N GLN A 201 -9.15 -1.83 -29.09
CA GLN A 201 -9.81 -0.54 -29.23
C GLN A 201 -10.37 -0.05 -27.89
N GLY A 202 -10.13 1.22 -27.56
CA GLY A 202 -10.67 1.84 -26.35
C GLY A 202 -9.94 1.45 -25.07
N VAL A 203 -8.67 1.08 -25.16
CA VAL A 203 -7.79 0.91 -24.01
C VAL A 203 -7.75 2.23 -23.23
N LYS A 204 -8.16 2.20 -21.97
CA LYS A 204 -8.01 3.32 -21.05
C LYS A 204 -6.57 3.36 -20.58
N TRP A 205 -5.98 4.54 -20.62
CA TRP A 205 -4.66 4.79 -20.05
C TRP A 205 -4.72 5.86 -18.96
N GLU A 206 -3.85 5.73 -17.97
CA GLU A 206 -3.73 6.61 -16.82
C GLU A 206 -2.25 6.87 -16.57
N VAL A 207 -1.78 8.09 -16.84
CA VAL A 207 -0.40 8.49 -16.52
C VAL A 207 -0.30 8.71 -15.01
N LEU A 208 0.53 7.93 -14.36
CA LEU A 208 0.75 7.98 -12.92
C LEU A 208 1.95 8.85 -12.55
N LYS A 209 2.95 8.87 -13.40
CA LYS A 209 4.17 9.66 -13.23
C LYS A 209 4.83 9.90 -14.58
N TRP A 210 5.18 11.15 -14.87
CA TRP A 210 5.96 11.45 -16.06
C TRP A 210 7.40 10.96 -15.92
N GLY A 211 7.90 10.37 -17.00
CA GLY A 211 9.30 10.04 -17.15
C GLY A 211 10.20 11.27 -17.28
N THR A 212 11.48 11.05 -17.21
CA THR A 212 12.52 12.07 -17.35
C THR A 212 13.31 11.95 -18.66
N GLY A 213 13.09 10.87 -19.42
CA GLY A 213 13.73 10.67 -20.72
C GLY A 213 13.13 11.56 -21.81
N ALA A 214 13.65 11.43 -23.03
CA ALA A 214 13.17 12.18 -24.20
C ALA A 214 11.67 11.98 -24.40
N GLY A 215 10.95 12.99 -24.89
CA GLY A 215 9.53 12.96 -25.21
C GLY A 215 8.78 14.20 -24.73
N LYS A 216 7.46 14.22 -24.98
CA LYS A 216 6.57 15.34 -24.66
C LYS A 216 5.49 14.88 -23.67
N ARG A 217 5.23 15.69 -22.64
CA ARG A 217 4.13 15.48 -21.72
C ARG A 217 2.82 15.96 -22.33
N GLY A 218 1.70 15.37 -21.92
CA GLY A 218 0.37 15.70 -22.42
C GLY A 218 -0.33 14.49 -23.04
N ALA A 219 -1.40 14.72 -23.79
CA ALA A 219 -2.03 13.66 -24.60
C ALA A 219 -1.00 13.10 -25.59
N PRO A 220 -1.05 11.78 -25.89
CA PRO A 220 -0.14 11.21 -26.87
C PRO A 220 -0.36 11.84 -28.25
N GLN A 221 0.72 12.13 -28.94
CA GLN A 221 0.74 12.73 -30.27
C GLN A 221 1.28 11.70 -31.26
N PRO A 222 0.78 11.61 -32.48
CA PRO A 222 1.34 10.74 -33.52
C PRO A 222 2.78 11.15 -33.87
N MET A 223 3.53 10.19 -34.39
CA MET A 223 4.84 10.44 -34.99
C MET A 223 4.68 11.05 -36.35
#